data_d92fcf9a82a486f6ed9ba572d0ec78a4
#
_entry.id   d92fcf9a82a486f6ed9ba572d0ec78a4
#
_cell.length_a   1.000
_cell.length_b   1.000
_cell.length_c   1.000
_cell.angle_alpha   90.00
_cell.angle_beta   90.00
_cell.angle_gamma   90.00
#
_symmetry.space_group_name_H-M   'P 1'
#
loop_
_entity.id
_entity.type
_entity.pdbx_description
1 polymer ?
#
loop_
_entity_poly.entity_id
_entity_poly.type
_entity_poly.pdbx_seq_one_letter_code
_entity_poly.pdbx_strand_id
1 'polypeptide(L)'
;MSKEFDVVVIGAGPGGYIAAIRAAQLGLKVACVEKWKNPAGKPALGGTCLNVGCIPSKALLASSESYEHAHHGLEDHGITVKDVKFDVAKMLARKDAIVGKMTQGIEYLFRKNKVTWVKGHGRFISREGDAIVRVEVQPDEGEPEILTTRNVIVATGSKARHLPNVPVDNVLVCDNEGALAFDSVPKKLTVIGAGVIGLELGSVWRRLGADVTVLEMAPSFLGACDAAVSKEAEKLFKKQGLKFEFGVKIGNVKVAQGKGGKGGSVTVQYQDANGKEHSIESDRLIVSIGRVPNTDGLGLESVGLSVDERGFIPVDDNCRSTVPSIWAIGDVVRGPMLAHKAEDEGVAVAERIVGQKPHIDYNCIPFVIYSNPEIAWVGKTEAQLKAEGRGYRAGQFPFMANGRALGMAAADGFVKVLADDKTDEILGVHIIGMGASDLIAEAVVAMEFKASSEDIARICHPHPSLSEVMREASLAVDKRALNM
;
A
#
# COMPACT_ATOMS: atom_id res chain seq x y z
N MET A 1 -3.04 -38.89 8.78
CA MET A 1 -4.51 -38.71 8.71
C MET A 1 -4.78 -37.28 8.23
N SER A 2 -5.65 -37.08 7.23
CA SER A 2 -6.00 -35.72 6.78
C SER A 2 -6.85 -35.02 7.84
N LYS A 3 -6.60 -33.71 8.04
CA LYS A 3 -7.45 -32.88 8.90
C LYS A 3 -8.53 -32.22 8.03
N GLU A 4 -9.78 -32.26 8.45
CA GLU A 4 -10.90 -31.71 7.70
C GLU A 4 -11.30 -30.31 8.18
N PHE A 5 -11.56 -29.42 7.24
CA PHE A 5 -12.01 -28.04 7.43
C PHE A 5 -13.12 -27.66 6.45
N ASP A 6 -13.92 -26.68 6.77
CA ASP A 6 -14.89 -26.10 5.82
C ASP A 6 -14.19 -25.13 4.87
N VAL A 7 -13.20 -24.39 5.40
CA VAL A 7 -12.39 -23.42 4.65
C VAL A 7 -10.91 -23.55 5.03
N VAL A 8 -10.06 -23.60 4.01
CA VAL A 8 -8.60 -23.42 4.16
C VAL A 8 -8.22 -22.10 3.49
N VAL A 9 -7.55 -21.21 4.23
CA VAL A 9 -6.99 -19.97 3.70
C VAL A 9 -5.49 -20.16 3.52
N ILE A 10 -4.95 -19.88 2.33
CA ILE A 10 -3.52 -19.96 2.04
C ILE A 10 -2.95 -18.54 2.01
N GLY A 11 -2.16 -18.18 3.03
CA GLY A 11 -1.62 -16.85 3.28
C GLY A 11 -2.38 -16.10 4.37
N ALA A 12 -1.65 -15.54 5.35
CA ALA A 12 -2.20 -14.78 6.47
C ALA A 12 -1.80 -13.29 6.41
N GLY A 13 -1.70 -12.73 5.21
CA GLY A 13 -1.70 -11.28 4.98
C GLY A 13 -3.07 -10.66 5.31
N PRO A 14 -3.26 -9.33 5.13
CA PRO A 14 -4.51 -8.65 5.48
C PRO A 14 -5.77 -9.34 4.97
N GLY A 15 -5.87 -9.65 3.69
CA GLY A 15 -7.03 -10.37 3.15
C GLY A 15 -7.21 -11.76 3.77
N GLY A 16 -6.11 -12.51 3.97
CA GLY A 16 -6.18 -13.89 4.44
C GLY A 16 -6.59 -14.01 5.91
N TYR A 17 -5.98 -13.22 6.82
CA TYR A 17 -6.36 -13.33 8.24
C TYR A 17 -7.77 -12.79 8.49
N ILE A 18 -8.19 -11.74 7.77
CA ILE A 18 -9.57 -11.21 7.86
C ILE A 18 -10.57 -12.24 7.32
N ALA A 19 -10.32 -12.84 6.15
CA ALA A 19 -11.16 -13.89 5.60
C ALA A 19 -11.30 -15.08 6.56
N ALA A 20 -10.19 -15.53 7.16
CA ALA A 20 -10.19 -16.65 8.12
C ALA A 20 -11.01 -16.32 9.37
N ILE A 21 -10.84 -15.12 9.93
CA ILE A 21 -11.60 -14.67 11.11
C ILE A 21 -13.09 -14.57 10.77
N ARG A 22 -13.44 -13.94 9.63
CA ARG A 22 -14.83 -13.76 9.23
C ARG A 22 -15.52 -15.10 8.96
N ALA A 23 -14.87 -16.02 8.26
CA ALA A 23 -15.40 -17.36 8.03
C ALA A 23 -15.65 -18.12 9.35
N ALA A 24 -14.72 -18.01 10.32
CA ALA A 24 -14.90 -18.60 11.65
C ALA A 24 -16.07 -17.97 12.44
N GLN A 25 -16.25 -16.63 12.35
CA GLN A 25 -17.40 -15.93 12.95
C GLN A 25 -18.74 -16.39 12.35
N LEU A 26 -18.73 -16.81 11.10
CA LEU A 26 -19.89 -17.37 10.41
C LEU A 26 -20.14 -18.85 10.72
N GLY A 27 -19.39 -19.43 11.67
CA GLY A 27 -19.57 -20.78 12.19
C GLY A 27 -18.81 -21.86 11.43
N LEU A 28 -17.94 -21.50 10.49
CA LEU A 28 -17.16 -22.46 9.70
C LEU A 28 -15.91 -22.91 10.49
N LYS A 29 -15.49 -24.14 10.28
CA LYS A 29 -14.22 -24.67 10.77
C LYS A 29 -13.09 -24.26 9.82
N VAL A 30 -12.18 -23.38 10.29
CA VAL A 30 -11.20 -22.71 9.42
C VAL A 30 -9.76 -23.07 9.81
N ALA A 31 -8.93 -23.36 8.79
CA ALA A 31 -7.49 -23.34 8.90
C ALA A 31 -6.91 -22.18 8.07
N CYS A 32 -5.89 -21.52 8.60
CA CYS A 32 -5.12 -20.51 7.87
C CYS A 32 -3.65 -20.95 7.83
N VAL A 33 -3.11 -21.11 6.62
CA VAL A 33 -1.75 -21.57 6.35
C VAL A 33 -0.85 -20.37 6.11
N GLU A 34 0.27 -20.28 6.86
CA GLU A 34 1.23 -19.18 6.68
C GLU A 34 2.67 -19.68 6.82
N LYS A 35 3.51 -19.29 5.84
CA LYS A 35 4.94 -19.62 5.81
C LYS A 35 5.86 -18.52 6.32
N TRP A 36 5.35 -17.30 6.52
CA TRP A 36 6.17 -16.13 6.87
C TRP A 36 6.90 -16.32 8.20
N LYS A 37 8.16 -15.88 8.22
CA LYS A 37 8.99 -15.82 9.43
C LYS A 37 9.50 -14.41 9.63
N ASN A 38 9.53 -13.99 10.88
CA ASN A 38 10.15 -12.73 11.27
C ASN A 38 11.70 -12.82 11.17
N PRO A 39 12.44 -11.71 11.34
CA PRO A 39 13.91 -11.73 11.28
C PRO A 39 14.59 -12.65 12.29
N ALA A 40 13.89 -13.04 13.37
CA ALA A 40 14.39 -14.02 14.34
C ALA A 40 14.09 -15.49 13.94
N GLY A 41 13.60 -15.72 12.72
CA GLY A 41 13.26 -17.05 12.21
C GLY A 41 11.98 -17.65 12.79
N LYS A 42 11.19 -16.89 13.57
CA LYS A 42 9.94 -17.37 14.16
C LYS A 42 8.76 -17.15 13.22
N PRO A 43 7.84 -18.11 13.10
CA PRO A 43 6.61 -17.92 12.32
C PRO A 43 5.85 -16.67 12.78
N ALA A 44 5.31 -15.89 11.83
CA ALA A 44 4.56 -14.67 12.10
C ALA A 44 3.39 -14.53 11.13
N LEU A 45 2.26 -14.01 11.64
CA LEU A 45 1.08 -13.67 10.85
C LEU A 45 1.17 -12.22 10.31
N GLY A 46 0.27 -11.84 9.41
CA GLY A 46 0.14 -10.46 8.92
C GLY A 46 0.75 -10.18 7.55
N GLY A 47 1.48 -11.16 6.99
CA GLY A 47 2.05 -11.05 5.64
C GLY A 47 2.97 -9.85 5.44
N THR A 48 3.15 -9.43 4.19
CA THR A 48 4.00 -8.29 3.82
C THR A 48 3.60 -6.99 4.52
N CYS A 49 2.31 -6.66 4.52
CA CYS A 49 1.84 -5.37 5.04
C CYS A 49 2.26 -5.13 6.51
N LEU A 50 2.05 -6.11 7.39
CA LEU A 50 2.36 -5.94 8.81
C LEU A 50 3.86 -6.11 9.11
N ASN A 51 4.54 -7.01 8.41
CA ASN A 51 5.93 -7.35 8.75
C ASN A 51 6.97 -6.46 8.06
N VAL A 52 6.79 -6.19 6.75
CA VAL A 52 7.78 -5.48 5.91
C VAL A 52 7.13 -4.50 4.92
N GLY A 53 5.96 -3.98 5.23
CA GLY A 53 5.18 -3.09 4.35
C GLY A 53 4.57 -1.92 5.09
N CYS A 54 3.23 -1.85 5.09
CA CYS A 54 2.45 -0.70 5.57
C CYS A 54 2.78 -0.30 7.02
N ILE A 55 2.78 -1.25 7.95
CA ILE A 55 2.95 -0.94 9.37
C ILE A 55 4.36 -0.42 9.68
N PRO A 56 5.45 -1.12 9.30
CA PRO A 56 6.79 -0.60 9.57
C PRO A 56 7.10 0.68 8.81
N SER A 57 6.61 0.88 7.57
CA SER A 57 6.85 2.12 6.84
C SER A 57 6.17 3.32 7.50
N LYS A 58 4.92 3.19 7.95
CA LYS A 58 4.20 4.26 8.67
C LYS A 58 4.84 4.56 10.04
N ALA A 59 5.38 3.54 10.71
CA ALA A 59 6.15 3.76 11.94
C ALA A 59 7.43 4.58 11.71
N LEU A 60 8.15 4.35 10.60
CA LEU A 60 9.33 5.13 10.22
C LEU A 60 8.95 6.54 9.74
N LEU A 61 7.88 6.67 8.92
CA LEU A 61 7.37 7.97 8.48
C LEU A 61 7.02 8.85 9.68
N ALA A 62 6.24 8.33 10.65
CA ALA A 62 5.88 9.09 11.85
C ALA A 62 7.12 9.51 12.68
N SER A 63 8.13 8.63 12.80
CA SER A 63 9.36 8.97 13.53
C SER A 63 10.20 10.02 12.81
N SER A 64 10.37 9.90 11.49
CA SER A 64 11.11 10.87 10.68
C SER A 64 10.41 12.22 10.60
N GLU A 65 9.07 12.24 10.56
CA GLU A 65 8.26 13.45 10.58
C GLU A 65 8.37 14.18 11.93
N SER A 66 8.32 13.44 13.04
CA SER A 66 8.53 14.00 14.37
C SER A 66 9.91 14.65 14.51
N TYR A 67 10.95 14.04 13.91
CA TYR A 67 12.30 14.61 13.89
C TYR A 67 12.36 15.89 13.07
N GLU A 68 11.80 15.86 11.84
CA GLU A 68 11.75 17.03 10.95
C GLU A 68 10.98 18.19 11.58
N HIS A 69 9.83 17.91 12.20
CA HIS A 69 9.04 18.92 12.91
C HIS A 69 9.79 19.51 14.10
N ALA A 70 10.47 18.69 14.89
CA ALA A 70 11.29 19.17 16.00
C ALA A 70 12.50 20.01 15.55
N HIS A 71 13.02 19.76 14.34
CA HIS A 71 14.20 20.45 13.80
C HIS A 71 13.85 21.75 13.10
N HIS A 72 12.73 21.84 12.40
CA HIS A 72 12.38 22.96 11.53
C HIS A 72 10.97 23.54 11.75
N GLY A 73 10.07 22.82 12.39
CA GLY A 73 8.64 23.18 12.45
C GLY A 73 8.19 23.92 13.69
N LEU A 74 9.06 24.16 14.68
CA LEU A 74 8.65 24.70 15.97
C LEU A 74 8.89 26.21 16.12
N GLU A 75 9.70 26.82 15.28
CA GLU A 75 10.05 28.24 15.38
C GLU A 75 8.82 29.15 15.23
N ASP A 76 7.94 28.86 14.29
CA ASP A 76 6.68 29.61 14.07
C ASP A 76 5.72 29.53 15.27
N HIS A 77 5.86 28.52 16.12
CA HIS A 77 5.13 28.37 17.39
C HIS A 77 5.80 29.09 18.55
N GLY A 78 6.92 29.79 18.33
CA GLY A 78 7.71 30.43 19.37
C GLY A 78 8.51 29.47 20.26
N ILE A 79 8.71 28.23 19.80
CA ILE A 79 9.41 27.18 20.52
C ILE A 79 10.82 27.03 19.96
N THR A 80 11.83 27.29 20.79
CA THR A 80 13.23 27.08 20.42
C THR A 80 13.71 25.74 20.94
N VAL A 81 14.14 24.86 20.06
CA VAL A 81 14.76 23.57 20.38
C VAL A 81 16.23 23.61 19.98
N LYS A 82 17.11 23.23 20.91
CA LYS A 82 18.54 23.11 20.66
C LYS A 82 18.98 21.67 20.57
N ASP A 83 19.92 21.37 19.68
CA ASP A 83 20.60 20.07 19.58
C ASP A 83 19.64 18.87 19.41
N VAL A 84 18.67 18.99 18.50
CA VAL A 84 17.80 17.86 18.16
C VAL A 84 18.66 16.71 17.64
N LYS A 85 18.68 15.60 18.37
CA LYS A 85 19.43 14.40 18.03
C LYS A 85 18.47 13.26 17.78
N PHE A 86 18.90 12.35 16.93
CA PHE A 86 18.11 11.23 16.50
C PHE A 86 18.96 9.93 16.61
N ASP A 87 18.31 8.84 16.97
CA ASP A 87 18.91 7.53 17.19
C ASP A 87 18.20 6.49 16.30
N VAL A 88 18.88 6.06 15.23
CA VAL A 88 18.36 5.08 14.27
C VAL A 88 17.99 3.78 14.97
N ALA A 89 18.83 3.29 15.88
CA ALA A 89 18.58 2.01 16.55
C ALA A 89 17.30 2.05 17.39
N LYS A 90 17.04 3.17 18.10
CA LYS A 90 15.76 3.36 18.83
C LYS A 90 14.56 3.46 17.89
N MET A 91 14.71 4.16 16.77
CA MET A 91 13.64 4.25 15.75
C MET A 91 13.30 2.87 15.20
N LEU A 92 14.28 2.07 14.86
CA LEU A 92 14.08 0.69 14.38
C LEU A 92 13.46 -0.19 15.47
N ALA A 93 13.95 -0.12 16.72
CA ALA A 93 13.39 -0.86 17.84
C ALA A 93 11.91 -0.50 18.08
N ARG A 94 11.54 0.81 17.97
CA ARG A 94 10.14 1.25 18.05
C ARG A 94 9.30 0.63 16.93
N LYS A 95 9.79 0.67 15.69
CA LYS A 95 9.14 0.03 14.54
C LYS A 95 8.91 -1.46 14.78
N ASP A 96 9.93 -2.19 15.23
CA ASP A 96 9.86 -3.63 15.49
C ASP A 96 8.89 -3.97 16.63
N ALA A 97 8.84 -3.13 17.68
CA ALA A 97 7.87 -3.29 18.76
C ALA A 97 6.42 -3.11 18.28
N ILE A 98 6.17 -2.16 17.36
CA ILE A 98 4.84 -1.96 16.76
C ILE A 98 4.45 -3.18 15.93
N VAL A 99 5.33 -3.64 15.04
CA VAL A 99 5.11 -4.86 14.24
C VAL A 99 4.81 -6.06 15.15
N GLY A 100 5.61 -6.25 16.20
CA GLY A 100 5.42 -7.33 17.16
C GLY A 100 4.06 -7.28 17.85
N LYS A 101 3.59 -6.10 18.26
CA LYS A 101 2.24 -5.93 18.86
C LYS A 101 1.13 -6.28 17.87
N MET A 102 1.25 -5.84 16.62
CA MET A 102 0.23 -6.09 15.60
C MET A 102 0.14 -7.59 15.25
N THR A 103 1.27 -8.25 15.02
CA THR A 103 1.31 -9.69 14.70
C THR A 103 0.80 -10.56 15.85
N GLN A 104 1.16 -10.25 17.11
CA GLN A 104 0.61 -10.88 18.31
C GLN A 104 -0.90 -10.66 18.45
N GLY A 105 -1.39 -9.49 18.04
CA GLY A 105 -2.82 -9.18 17.98
C GLY A 105 -3.58 -10.15 17.06
N ILE A 106 -3.03 -10.47 15.90
CA ILE A 106 -3.65 -11.45 14.98
C ILE A 106 -3.64 -12.85 15.59
N GLU A 107 -2.54 -13.26 16.24
CA GLU A 107 -2.51 -14.55 16.96
C GLU A 107 -3.59 -14.65 18.05
N TYR A 108 -3.79 -13.57 18.79
CA TYR A 108 -4.89 -13.49 19.77
C TYR A 108 -6.25 -13.62 19.09
N LEU A 109 -6.48 -12.92 17.97
CA LEU A 109 -7.73 -12.99 17.22
C LEU A 109 -7.99 -14.40 16.66
N PHE A 110 -6.96 -15.08 16.17
CA PHE A 110 -7.09 -16.48 15.73
C PHE A 110 -7.52 -17.40 16.88
N ARG A 111 -6.88 -17.28 18.04
CA ARG A 111 -7.29 -18.05 19.24
C ARG A 111 -8.73 -17.74 19.66
N LYS A 112 -9.10 -16.44 19.72
CA LYS A 112 -10.44 -15.99 20.09
C LYS A 112 -11.52 -16.55 19.15
N ASN A 113 -11.26 -16.58 17.85
CA ASN A 113 -12.19 -17.04 16.83
C ASN A 113 -12.00 -18.53 16.48
N LYS A 114 -11.12 -19.26 17.18
CA LYS A 114 -10.86 -20.70 16.94
C LYS A 114 -10.36 -21.00 15.53
N VAL A 115 -9.66 -20.07 14.88
CA VAL A 115 -8.97 -20.31 13.60
C VAL A 115 -7.71 -21.14 13.88
N THR A 116 -7.57 -22.25 13.18
CA THR A 116 -6.37 -23.10 13.26
C THR A 116 -5.24 -22.47 12.45
N TRP A 117 -4.18 -21.99 13.10
CA TRP A 117 -2.97 -21.55 12.41
C TRP A 117 -2.10 -22.74 12.06
N VAL A 118 -1.90 -23.01 10.75
CA VAL A 118 -1.03 -24.05 10.23
C VAL A 118 0.23 -23.40 9.68
N LYS A 119 1.40 -23.78 10.21
CA LYS A 119 2.68 -23.15 9.88
C LYS A 119 3.36 -23.92 8.76
N GLY A 120 3.64 -23.25 7.64
CA GLY A 120 4.31 -23.87 6.52
C GLY A 120 3.81 -23.33 5.17
N HIS A 121 4.36 -23.88 4.10
CA HIS A 121 4.00 -23.56 2.73
C HIS A 121 2.84 -24.42 2.27
N GLY A 122 1.69 -23.79 1.99
CA GLY A 122 0.50 -24.46 1.46
C GLY A 122 0.54 -24.56 -0.07
N ARG A 123 0.25 -25.75 -0.61
CA ARG A 123 0.08 -25.96 -2.05
C ARG A 123 -1.08 -26.92 -2.35
N PHE A 124 -1.72 -26.73 -3.46
CA PHE A 124 -2.71 -27.67 -3.96
C PHE A 124 -2.04 -28.97 -4.39
N ILE A 125 -2.68 -30.12 -4.11
CA ILE A 125 -2.22 -31.43 -4.58
C ILE A 125 -3.27 -32.17 -5.37
N SER A 126 -4.57 -31.96 -5.08
CA SER A 126 -5.66 -32.58 -5.86
C SER A 126 -7.01 -31.95 -5.52
N ARG A 127 -8.00 -32.21 -6.39
CA ARG A 127 -9.41 -32.01 -6.08
C ARG A 127 -10.23 -33.24 -6.49
N GLU A 128 -11.35 -33.46 -5.80
CA GLU A 128 -12.32 -34.48 -6.12
C GLU A 128 -13.69 -33.83 -6.42
N GLY A 129 -14.05 -33.78 -7.70
CA GLY A 129 -15.22 -33.04 -8.16
C GLY A 129 -15.13 -31.57 -7.81
N ASP A 130 -16.27 -30.96 -7.49
CA ASP A 130 -16.34 -29.52 -7.07
C ASP A 130 -16.40 -29.35 -5.55
N ALA A 131 -16.35 -30.44 -4.79
CA ALA A 131 -16.67 -30.44 -3.37
C ALA A 131 -15.48 -30.64 -2.45
N ILE A 132 -14.40 -31.22 -2.90
CA ILE A 132 -13.24 -31.55 -2.02
C ILE A 132 -11.95 -31.11 -2.67
N VAL A 133 -11.20 -30.31 -1.92
CA VAL A 133 -9.85 -29.86 -2.31
C VAL A 133 -8.85 -30.33 -1.24
N ARG A 134 -7.70 -30.82 -1.69
CA ARG A 134 -6.59 -31.19 -0.79
C ARG A 134 -5.46 -30.18 -0.94
N VAL A 135 -5.06 -29.64 0.21
CA VAL A 135 -3.93 -28.73 0.36
C VAL A 135 -2.86 -29.43 1.20
N GLU A 136 -1.69 -29.60 0.62
CA GLU A 136 -0.52 -30.04 1.37
C GLU A 136 0.13 -28.84 2.02
N VAL A 137 0.49 -28.96 3.29
CA VAL A 137 1.27 -27.96 4.00
C VAL A 137 2.64 -28.55 4.32
N GLN A 138 3.68 -27.96 3.71
CA GLN A 138 5.05 -28.31 3.99
C GLN A 138 5.56 -27.42 5.13
N PRO A 139 5.77 -27.95 6.34
CA PRO A 139 6.40 -27.20 7.43
C PRO A 139 7.91 -27.05 7.15
N ASP A 140 8.56 -26.16 7.91
CA ASP A 140 10.02 -26.00 7.84
C ASP A 140 10.75 -27.23 8.37
N GLU A 141 10.18 -27.87 9.38
CA GLU A 141 10.68 -29.08 10.02
C GLU A 141 9.55 -30.09 10.20
N GLY A 142 9.80 -31.35 9.90
CA GLY A 142 8.82 -32.43 10.02
C GLY A 142 8.21 -32.86 8.70
N GLU A 143 7.23 -33.77 8.80
CA GLU A 143 6.55 -34.33 7.64
C GLU A 143 5.43 -33.40 7.15
N PRO A 144 5.16 -33.38 5.83
CA PRO A 144 4.01 -32.66 5.28
C PRO A 144 2.67 -33.14 5.87
N GLU A 145 1.75 -32.20 6.09
CA GLU A 145 0.38 -32.55 6.46
C GLU A 145 -0.60 -32.21 5.34
N ILE A 146 -1.67 -33.00 5.23
CA ILE A 146 -2.71 -32.80 4.24
C ILE A 146 -3.95 -32.24 4.94
N LEU A 147 -4.43 -31.11 4.44
CA LEU A 147 -5.71 -30.50 4.82
C LEU A 147 -6.72 -30.80 3.74
N THR A 148 -7.89 -31.31 4.14
CA THR A 148 -9.03 -31.57 3.25
C THR A 148 -10.11 -30.53 3.53
N THR A 149 -10.64 -29.90 2.50
CA THR A 149 -11.60 -28.81 2.66
C THR A 149 -12.60 -28.72 1.53
N ARG A 150 -13.73 -28.05 1.78
CA ARG A 150 -14.75 -27.72 0.77
C ARG A 150 -14.47 -26.44 0.03
N ASN A 151 -13.76 -25.49 0.67
CA ASN A 151 -13.42 -24.22 0.06
C ASN A 151 -11.97 -23.85 0.36
N VAL A 152 -11.27 -23.30 -0.64
CA VAL A 152 -9.95 -22.69 -0.45
C VAL A 152 -10.02 -21.22 -0.82
N ILE A 153 -9.42 -20.36 0.01
CA ILE A 153 -9.20 -18.95 -0.29
C ILE A 153 -7.70 -18.74 -0.48
N VAL A 154 -7.28 -18.41 -1.70
CA VAL A 154 -5.90 -18.05 -2.02
C VAL A 154 -5.70 -16.58 -1.70
N ALA A 155 -4.85 -16.29 -0.69
CA ALA A 155 -4.55 -14.95 -0.19
C ALA A 155 -3.03 -14.75 -0.03
N THR A 156 -2.24 -15.32 -0.93
CA THR A 156 -0.78 -15.38 -0.84
C THR A 156 -0.07 -14.05 -1.15
N GLY A 157 -0.83 -13.02 -1.55
CA GLY A 157 -0.35 -11.65 -1.68
C GLY A 157 0.60 -11.46 -2.86
N SER A 158 1.59 -10.61 -2.67
CA SER A 158 2.55 -10.20 -3.70
C SER A 158 3.98 -10.16 -3.16
N LYS A 159 4.94 -10.12 -4.07
CA LYS A 159 6.37 -9.91 -3.80
C LYS A 159 6.89 -8.70 -4.58
N ALA A 160 7.99 -8.12 -4.14
CA ALA A 160 8.64 -7.01 -4.84
C ALA A 160 9.02 -7.44 -6.26
N ARG A 161 8.84 -6.52 -7.22
CA ARG A 161 9.34 -6.68 -8.60
C ARG A 161 10.79 -6.25 -8.62
N HIS A 162 11.65 -7.07 -9.19
CA HIS A 162 13.06 -6.76 -9.40
C HIS A 162 13.38 -6.61 -10.89
N LEU A 163 14.42 -5.84 -11.21
CA LEU A 163 14.98 -5.77 -12.57
C LEU A 163 16.02 -6.89 -12.72
N PRO A 164 16.08 -7.59 -13.86
CA PRO A 164 17.01 -8.70 -14.07
C PRO A 164 18.50 -8.33 -13.89
N ASN A 165 18.85 -7.08 -14.18
CA ASN A 165 20.22 -6.53 -14.11
C ASN A 165 20.51 -5.76 -12.83
N VAL A 166 19.62 -5.83 -11.83
CA VAL A 166 19.76 -5.14 -10.53
C VAL A 166 19.71 -6.18 -9.42
N PRO A 167 20.86 -6.64 -8.91
CA PRO A 167 20.94 -7.68 -7.88
C PRO A 167 20.52 -7.11 -6.52
N VAL A 168 19.35 -7.48 -6.03
CA VAL A 168 18.86 -7.11 -4.69
C VAL A 168 19.45 -8.06 -3.66
N ASP A 169 20.22 -7.52 -2.71
CA ASP A 169 20.85 -8.23 -1.61
C ASP A 169 20.28 -7.86 -0.23
N ASN A 170 19.39 -6.85 -0.19
CA ASN A 170 18.82 -6.23 1.01
C ASN A 170 19.86 -5.70 2.01
N VAL A 171 21.08 -5.40 1.53
CA VAL A 171 22.17 -4.79 2.27
C VAL A 171 22.56 -3.46 1.63
N LEU A 172 23.04 -3.48 0.39
CA LEU A 172 23.42 -2.30 -0.39
C LEU A 172 22.36 -1.97 -1.46
N VAL A 173 21.82 -2.99 -2.11
CA VAL A 173 20.71 -2.89 -3.07
C VAL A 173 19.48 -3.52 -2.42
N CYS A 174 18.52 -2.70 -2.05
CA CYS A 174 17.40 -3.09 -1.19
C CYS A 174 16.06 -2.95 -1.92
N ASP A 175 15.15 -3.85 -1.66
CA ASP A 175 13.72 -3.59 -1.85
C ASP A 175 13.12 -2.99 -0.56
N ASN A 176 11.79 -3.11 -0.39
CA ASN A 176 11.12 -2.60 0.80
C ASN A 176 11.65 -3.23 2.11
N GLU A 177 12.05 -4.49 2.09
CA GLU A 177 12.50 -5.19 3.30
C GLU A 177 13.81 -4.59 3.82
N GLY A 178 14.84 -4.50 2.96
CA GLY A 178 16.12 -3.91 3.33
C GLY A 178 16.02 -2.41 3.64
N ALA A 179 15.20 -1.67 2.87
CA ALA A 179 15.02 -0.23 3.06
C ALA A 179 14.37 0.14 4.40
N LEU A 180 13.58 -0.75 4.99
CA LEU A 180 12.97 -0.61 6.32
C LEU A 180 13.92 -0.96 7.47
N ALA A 181 15.14 -1.44 7.16
CA ALA A 181 16.08 -1.97 8.13
C ALA A 181 17.49 -1.32 8.06
N PHE A 182 17.67 -0.19 7.37
CA PHE A 182 18.95 0.51 7.36
C PHE A 182 19.41 0.83 8.78
N ASP A 183 20.58 0.36 9.15
CA ASP A 183 21.19 0.55 10.47
C ASP A 183 21.76 1.94 10.71
N SER A 184 21.87 2.72 9.65
CA SER A 184 22.40 4.09 9.64
C SER A 184 21.77 4.88 8.50
N VAL A 185 21.76 6.22 8.64
CA VAL A 185 21.31 7.10 7.57
C VAL A 185 22.33 7.11 6.45
N PRO A 186 22.01 6.72 5.21
CA PRO A 186 22.93 6.84 4.09
C PRO A 186 23.18 8.32 3.77
N LYS A 187 24.42 8.69 3.45
CA LYS A 187 24.70 10.05 3.00
C LYS A 187 24.08 10.34 1.65
N LYS A 188 24.20 9.36 0.74
CA LYS A 188 23.57 9.39 -0.59
C LYS A 188 22.70 8.15 -0.76
N LEU A 189 21.47 8.37 -1.18
CA LEU A 189 20.48 7.33 -1.44
C LEU A 189 19.94 7.48 -2.86
N THR A 190 20.02 6.44 -3.65
CA THR A 190 19.32 6.37 -4.93
C THR A 190 18.06 5.51 -4.76
N VAL A 191 16.94 5.93 -5.35
CA VAL A 191 15.67 5.20 -5.39
C VAL A 191 15.30 4.98 -6.85
N ILE A 192 15.06 3.74 -7.26
CA ILE A 192 14.49 3.41 -8.57
C ILE A 192 12.98 3.19 -8.40
N GLY A 193 12.19 4.08 -9.01
CA GLY A 193 10.74 4.11 -8.96
C GLY A 193 10.18 5.21 -8.04
N ALA A 194 9.44 6.16 -8.62
CA ALA A 194 8.73 7.24 -7.94
C ALA A 194 7.29 6.87 -7.55
N GLY A 195 7.03 5.59 -7.34
CA GLY A 195 5.75 5.10 -6.82
C GLY A 195 5.64 5.28 -5.29
N VAL A 196 4.51 4.81 -4.72
CA VAL A 196 4.18 4.95 -3.28
C VAL A 196 5.35 4.55 -2.37
N ILE A 197 5.91 3.35 -2.58
CA ILE A 197 6.97 2.79 -1.72
C ILE A 197 8.25 3.63 -1.82
N GLY A 198 8.66 4.00 -3.04
CA GLY A 198 9.87 4.80 -3.26
C GLY A 198 9.78 6.20 -2.66
N LEU A 199 8.62 6.84 -2.80
CA LEU A 199 8.38 8.17 -2.22
C LEU A 199 8.33 8.13 -0.68
N GLU A 200 7.63 7.17 -0.10
CA GLU A 200 7.53 7.02 1.35
C GLU A 200 8.91 6.76 1.98
N LEU A 201 9.63 5.74 1.49
CA LEU A 201 10.94 5.39 2.05
C LEU A 201 12.01 6.42 1.72
N GLY A 202 11.98 7.00 0.50
CA GLY A 202 12.84 8.13 0.14
C GLY A 202 12.64 9.33 1.05
N SER A 203 11.38 9.65 1.40
CA SER A 203 11.04 10.73 2.32
C SER A 203 11.53 10.46 3.74
N VAL A 204 11.40 9.22 4.25
CA VAL A 204 11.94 8.85 5.57
C VAL A 204 13.42 9.21 5.67
N TRP A 205 14.22 8.69 4.74
CA TRP A 205 15.68 8.87 4.80
C TRP A 205 16.11 10.29 4.45
N ARG A 206 15.35 10.99 3.58
CA ARG A 206 15.58 12.42 3.28
C ARG A 206 15.41 13.29 4.51
N ARG A 207 14.34 13.13 5.28
CA ARG A 207 14.10 13.86 6.54
C ARG A 207 15.19 13.63 7.57
N LEU A 208 15.81 12.45 7.55
CA LEU A 208 16.89 12.07 8.45
C LEU A 208 18.28 12.54 7.96
N GLY A 209 18.36 13.21 6.81
CA GLY A 209 19.58 13.85 6.31
C GLY A 209 20.23 13.19 5.08
N ALA A 210 19.64 12.16 4.49
CA ALA A 210 20.14 11.58 3.25
C ALA A 210 19.97 12.54 2.05
N ASP A 211 20.94 12.60 1.13
CA ASP A 211 20.78 13.18 -0.20
C ASP A 211 20.11 12.16 -1.11
N VAL A 212 18.83 12.37 -1.44
CA VAL A 212 18.00 11.39 -2.14
C VAL A 212 17.76 11.78 -3.58
N THR A 213 18.12 10.88 -4.51
CA THR A 213 17.79 10.99 -5.94
C THR A 213 16.88 9.85 -6.36
N VAL A 214 15.75 10.18 -6.97
CA VAL A 214 14.75 9.24 -7.45
C VAL A 214 14.82 9.15 -8.97
N LEU A 215 15.04 7.96 -9.50
CA LEU A 215 15.08 7.63 -10.92
C LEU A 215 13.75 6.99 -11.31
N GLU A 216 12.97 7.64 -12.18
CA GLU A 216 11.65 7.17 -12.61
C GLU A 216 11.63 6.90 -14.12
N MET A 217 11.21 5.70 -14.50
CA MET A 217 11.13 5.30 -15.92
C MET A 217 9.96 5.96 -16.64
N ALA A 218 8.87 6.28 -15.95
CA ALA A 218 7.76 7.02 -16.51
C ALA A 218 8.18 8.47 -16.83
N PRO A 219 7.61 9.08 -17.89
CA PRO A 219 7.93 10.46 -18.25
C PRO A 219 7.32 11.50 -17.31
N SER A 220 6.43 11.11 -16.39
CA SER A 220 5.71 12.01 -15.50
C SER A 220 5.68 11.45 -14.07
N PHE A 221 5.58 12.37 -13.10
CA PHE A 221 5.46 12.05 -11.69
C PHE A 221 4.05 11.52 -11.37
N LEU A 222 3.96 10.42 -10.61
CA LEU A 222 2.71 9.84 -10.10
C LEU A 222 1.56 9.80 -11.13
N GLY A 223 1.81 9.23 -12.31
CA GLY A 223 0.84 9.22 -13.42
C GLY A 223 -0.51 8.53 -13.11
N ALA A 224 -0.65 7.84 -11.99
CA ALA A 224 -1.92 7.27 -11.52
C ALA A 224 -2.80 8.30 -10.79
N CYS A 225 -2.23 9.40 -10.31
CA CYS A 225 -2.96 10.48 -9.64
C CYS A 225 -3.59 11.45 -10.64
N ASP A 226 -4.54 12.25 -10.18
CA ASP A 226 -5.01 13.40 -10.95
C ASP A 226 -3.84 14.36 -11.22
N ALA A 227 -3.83 14.95 -12.43
CA ALA A 227 -2.71 15.77 -12.90
C ALA A 227 -2.44 16.99 -12.01
N ALA A 228 -3.46 17.58 -11.40
CA ALA A 228 -3.30 18.70 -10.48
C ALA A 228 -2.59 18.26 -9.19
N VAL A 229 -2.96 17.10 -8.64
CA VAL A 229 -2.31 16.50 -7.46
C VAL A 229 -0.87 16.14 -7.77
N SER A 230 -0.62 15.45 -8.89
CA SER A 230 0.71 15.06 -9.32
C SER A 230 1.65 16.26 -9.43
N LYS A 231 1.20 17.35 -10.07
CA LYS A 231 1.98 18.59 -10.23
C LYS A 231 2.31 19.26 -8.89
N GLU A 232 1.34 19.36 -7.99
CA GLU A 232 1.56 19.97 -6.66
C GLU A 232 2.48 19.09 -5.80
N ALA A 233 2.29 17.77 -5.84
CA ALA A 233 3.13 16.82 -5.14
C ALA A 233 4.59 16.91 -5.59
N GLU A 234 4.86 16.91 -6.89
CA GLU A 234 6.21 17.06 -7.43
C GLU A 234 6.89 18.33 -6.93
N LYS A 235 6.17 19.47 -6.95
CA LYS A 235 6.66 20.76 -6.45
C LYS A 235 7.04 20.67 -4.96
N LEU A 236 6.17 20.08 -4.13
CA LEU A 236 6.37 19.99 -2.69
C LEU A 236 7.51 19.03 -2.33
N PHE A 237 7.62 17.87 -2.97
CA PHE A 237 8.74 16.96 -2.75
C PHE A 237 10.09 17.56 -3.18
N LYS A 238 10.13 18.30 -4.29
CA LYS A 238 11.34 19.04 -4.69
C LYS A 238 11.70 20.12 -3.67
N LYS A 239 10.73 20.84 -3.13
CA LYS A 239 10.92 21.81 -2.05
C LYS A 239 11.52 21.16 -0.79
N GLN A 240 11.12 19.93 -0.49
CA GLN A 240 11.69 19.12 0.60
C GLN A 240 13.07 18.55 0.29
N GLY A 241 13.60 18.75 -0.92
CA GLY A 241 14.96 18.39 -1.32
C GLY A 241 15.09 16.98 -1.93
N LEU A 242 14.00 16.32 -2.33
CA LEU A 242 14.11 15.14 -3.17
C LEU A 242 14.44 15.58 -4.60
N LYS A 243 15.35 14.86 -5.24
CA LYS A 243 15.73 15.06 -6.65
C LYS A 243 15.08 14.00 -7.51
N PHE A 244 14.56 14.38 -8.68
CA PHE A 244 13.86 13.47 -9.59
C PHE A 244 14.44 13.54 -10.98
N GLU A 245 14.65 12.37 -11.59
CA GLU A 245 14.96 12.18 -13.01
C GLU A 245 13.86 11.30 -13.60
N PHE A 246 13.14 11.83 -14.60
CA PHE A 246 12.02 11.15 -15.26
C PHE A 246 12.37 10.65 -16.65
N GLY A 247 11.64 9.64 -17.14
CA GLY A 247 11.85 9.04 -18.45
C GLY A 247 13.18 8.33 -18.58
N VAL A 248 13.76 7.88 -17.46
CA VAL A 248 15.08 7.25 -17.46
C VAL A 248 14.99 5.78 -17.85
N LYS A 249 16.04 5.27 -18.49
CA LYS A 249 16.22 3.84 -18.74
C LYS A 249 17.35 3.32 -17.86
N ILE A 250 17.02 2.44 -16.91
CA ILE A 250 18.01 1.86 -16.00
C ILE A 250 18.91 0.87 -16.76
N GLY A 251 20.20 1.08 -16.64
CA GLY A 251 21.24 0.22 -17.18
C GLY A 251 21.79 -0.76 -16.13
N ASN A 252 23.11 -0.88 -16.04
CA ASN A 252 23.77 -1.78 -15.11
C ASN A 252 23.88 -1.17 -13.71
N VAL A 253 23.79 -2.03 -12.70
CA VAL A 253 24.07 -1.69 -11.31
C VAL A 253 25.33 -2.43 -10.87
N LYS A 254 26.32 -1.70 -10.36
CA LYS A 254 27.56 -2.24 -9.82
C LYS A 254 27.60 -2.02 -8.31
N VAL A 255 27.94 -3.06 -7.58
CA VAL A 255 28.09 -3.03 -6.12
C VAL A 255 29.58 -3.16 -5.78
N ALA A 256 30.10 -2.21 -5.01
CA ALA A 256 31.44 -2.24 -4.45
C ALA A 256 31.32 -2.44 -2.94
N GLN A 257 31.70 -3.63 -2.49
CA GLN A 257 31.71 -3.97 -1.05
C GLN A 257 32.81 -3.19 -0.32
N GLY A 258 32.49 -2.65 0.86
CA GLY A 258 33.47 -1.99 1.70
C GLY A 258 34.47 -2.96 2.34
N LYS A 259 35.60 -2.44 2.81
CA LYS A 259 36.64 -3.26 3.46
C LYS A 259 36.07 -3.98 4.70
N GLY A 260 36.26 -5.29 4.76
CA GLY A 260 35.77 -6.13 5.86
C GLY A 260 34.25 -6.29 5.91
N GLY A 261 33.54 -6.10 4.79
CA GLY A 261 32.08 -6.24 4.71
C GLY A 261 31.29 -5.10 5.38
N LYS A 262 31.97 -4.02 5.81
CA LYS A 262 31.33 -2.84 6.37
C LYS A 262 31.26 -1.70 5.36
N GLY A 263 30.04 -1.17 5.14
CA GLY A 263 29.79 -0.15 4.14
C GLY A 263 29.94 -0.68 2.71
N GLY A 264 30.05 0.22 1.77
CA GLY A 264 30.13 -0.05 0.34
C GLY A 264 29.50 1.07 -0.46
N SER A 265 29.51 0.95 -1.78
CA SER A 265 28.77 1.86 -2.66
C SER A 265 28.07 1.10 -3.77
N VAL A 266 27.02 1.72 -4.29
CA VAL A 266 26.24 1.24 -5.43
C VAL A 266 26.31 2.28 -6.53
N THR A 267 26.73 1.88 -7.72
CA THR A 267 26.75 2.72 -8.91
C THR A 267 25.65 2.29 -9.87
N VAL A 268 24.70 3.16 -10.14
CA VAL A 268 23.63 2.96 -11.12
C VAL A 268 23.98 3.69 -12.41
N GLN A 269 24.07 2.96 -13.51
CA GLN A 269 24.18 3.52 -14.86
C GLN A 269 22.76 3.67 -15.44
N TYR A 270 22.45 4.80 -16.05
CA TYR A 270 21.15 5.02 -16.68
C TYR A 270 21.27 6.00 -17.86
N GLN A 271 20.29 5.94 -18.77
CA GLN A 271 20.08 6.94 -19.82
C GLN A 271 18.96 7.88 -19.39
N ASP A 272 19.14 9.17 -19.62
CA ASP A 272 18.06 10.16 -19.43
C ASP A 272 17.04 10.09 -20.60
N ALA A 273 15.98 10.91 -20.52
CA ALA A 273 14.94 10.98 -21.54
C ALA A 273 15.46 11.35 -22.95
N ASN A 274 16.65 11.93 -23.06
CA ASN A 274 17.30 12.30 -24.32
C ASN A 274 18.28 11.21 -24.81
N GLY A 275 18.41 10.10 -24.09
CA GLY A 275 19.31 8.99 -24.41
C GLY A 275 20.77 9.22 -24.01
N LYS A 276 21.06 10.28 -23.24
CA LYS A 276 22.41 10.54 -22.73
C LYS A 276 22.71 9.64 -21.53
N GLU A 277 23.89 9.03 -21.55
CA GLU A 277 24.37 8.17 -20.47
C GLU A 277 24.76 8.99 -19.22
N HIS A 278 24.33 8.48 -18.07
CA HIS A 278 24.66 9.02 -16.77
C HIS A 278 25.07 7.90 -15.81
N SER A 279 25.73 8.29 -14.72
CA SER A 279 26.12 7.39 -13.64
C SER A 279 25.93 8.11 -12.31
N ILE A 280 25.28 7.45 -11.35
CA ILE A 280 25.10 7.94 -9.99
C ILE A 280 25.66 6.94 -9.00
N GLU A 281 26.46 7.42 -8.04
CA GLU A 281 27.01 6.62 -6.95
C GLU A 281 26.35 7.01 -5.64
N SER A 282 25.94 6.00 -4.86
CA SER A 282 25.26 6.15 -3.57
C SER A 282 25.69 5.08 -2.58
N ASP A 283 25.44 5.31 -1.29
CA ASP A 283 25.75 4.36 -0.20
C ASP A 283 24.72 3.21 -0.18
N ARG A 284 23.50 3.47 -0.64
CA ARG A 284 22.39 2.51 -0.71
C ARG A 284 21.54 2.79 -1.94
N LEU A 285 20.93 1.72 -2.44
CA LEU A 285 19.94 1.77 -3.53
C LEU A 285 18.65 1.13 -3.05
N ILE A 286 17.51 1.80 -3.26
CA ILE A 286 16.16 1.21 -3.09
C ILE A 286 15.58 0.91 -4.47
N VAL A 287 15.08 -0.30 -4.67
CA VAL A 287 14.36 -0.75 -5.87
C VAL A 287 12.88 -0.88 -5.53
N SER A 288 12.04 0.01 -6.07
CA SER A 288 10.62 0.12 -5.76
C SER A 288 9.75 0.29 -7.02
N ILE A 289 9.95 -0.61 -7.99
CA ILE A 289 9.33 -0.59 -9.33
C ILE A 289 8.00 -1.34 -9.42
N GLY A 290 7.33 -1.53 -8.29
CA GLY A 290 6.05 -2.23 -8.19
C GLY A 290 6.16 -3.62 -7.60
N ARG A 291 5.07 -4.37 -7.69
CA ARG A 291 4.92 -5.71 -7.11
C ARG A 291 4.38 -6.68 -8.15
N VAL A 292 4.58 -7.96 -7.92
CA VAL A 292 4.02 -9.06 -8.73
C VAL A 292 3.27 -10.04 -7.83
N PRO A 293 2.19 -10.69 -8.32
CA PRO A 293 1.44 -11.65 -7.54
C PRO A 293 2.33 -12.82 -7.10
N ASN A 294 2.08 -13.34 -5.90
CA ASN A 294 2.86 -14.44 -5.33
C ASN A 294 2.12 -15.77 -5.53
N THR A 295 2.18 -16.30 -6.75
CA THR A 295 1.48 -17.52 -7.19
C THR A 295 2.42 -18.70 -7.42
N ASP A 296 3.72 -18.51 -7.28
CA ASP A 296 4.73 -19.56 -7.50
C ASP A 296 4.60 -20.68 -6.46
N GLY A 297 4.70 -21.94 -6.92
CA GLY A 297 4.72 -23.13 -6.07
C GLY A 297 3.38 -23.49 -5.42
N LEU A 298 2.28 -22.85 -5.83
CA LEU A 298 0.95 -23.15 -5.30
C LEU A 298 0.35 -24.46 -5.86
N GLY A 299 0.92 -25.04 -6.92
CA GLY A 299 0.37 -26.27 -7.54
C GLY A 299 -1.01 -26.06 -8.18
N LEU A 300 -1.27 -24.88 -8.74
CA LEU A 300 -2.57 -24.48 -9.31
C LEU A 300 -3.06 -25.46 -10.39
N GLU A 301 -2.15 -25.97 -11.20
CA GLU A 301 -2.39 -26.94 -12.26
C GLU A 301 -3.00 -28.26 -11.73
N SER A 302 -2.66 -28.68 -10.50
CA SER A 302 -3.19 -29.91 -9.89
C SER A 302 -4.69 -29.86 -9.60
N VAL A 303 -5.27 -28.65 -9.59
CA VAL A 303 -6.68 -28.41 -9.38
C VAL A 303 -7.39 -27.82 -10.61
N GLY A 304 -6.66 -27.68 -11.73
CA GLY A 304 -7.19 -27.15 -12.98
C GLY A 304 -7.25 -25.62 -13.05
N LEU A 305 -6.40 -24.93 -12.27
CA LEU A 305 -6.22 -23.48 -12.32
C LEU A 305 -4.93 -23.11 -13.06
N SER A 306 -4.94 -21.94 -13.64
CA SER A 306 -3.76 -21.29 -14.23
C SER A 306 -3.75 -19.81 -13.88
N VAL A 307 -2.61 -19.17 -14.04
CA VAL A 307 -2.48 -17.71 -13.94
C VAL A 307 -2.55 -17.07 -15.32
N ASP A 308 -2.89 -15.77 -15.37
CA ASP A 308 -2.83 -14.98 -16.59
C ASP A 308 -1.36 -14.62 -16.95
N GLU A 309 -1.17 -13.91 -18.07
CA GLU A 309 0.16 -13.47 -18.57
C GLU A 309 0.93 -12.59 -17.56
N ARG A 310 0.22 -11.96 -16.63
CA ARG A 310 0.77 -11.11 -15.57
C ARG A 310 0.98 -11.84 -14.25
N GLY A 311 0.64 -13.13 -14.18
CA GLY A 311 0.77 -13.98 -13.01
C GLY A 311 -0.40 -13.92 -12.03
N PHE A 312 -1.51 -13.25 -12.34
CA PHE A 312 -2.71 -13.20 -11.50
C PHE A 312 -3.56 -14.44 -11.67
N ILE A 313 -4.26 -14.84 -10.60
CA ILE A 313 -5.30 -15.85 -10.68
C ILE A 313 -6.56 -15.19 -11.24
N PRO A 314 -7.11 -15.65 -12.40
CA PRO A 314 -8.36 -15.11 -12.93
C PRO A 314 -9.54 -15.44 -12.01
N VAL A 315 -10.33 -14.42 -11.69
CA VAL A 315 -11.55 -14.52 -10.89
C VAL A 315 -12.68 -13.68 -11.49
N ASP A 316 -13.92 -14.07 -11.20
CA ASP A 316 -15.10 -13.26 -11.49
C ASP A 316 -15.23 -12.06 -10.52
N ASP A 317 -16.32 -11.28 -10.65
CA ASP A 317 -16.57 -10.13 -9.78
C ASP A 317 -16.85 -10.51 -8.32
N ASN A 318 -17.07 -11.78 -8.05
CA ASN A 318 -17.26 -12.34 -6.73
C ASN A 318 -15.97 -12.91 -6.12
N CYS A 319 -14.81 -12.71 -6.75
CA CYS A 319 -13.53 -13.32 -6.37
C CYS A 319 -13.49 -14.85 -6.49
N ARG A 320 -14.40 -15.46 -7.27
CA ARG A 320 -14.45 -16.89 -7.51
C ARG A 320 -13.61 -17.25 -8.73
N SER A 321 -12.74 -18.24 -8.61
CA SER A 321 -11.96 -18.74 -9.73
C SER A 321 -12.81 -19.57 -10.70
N THR A 322 -12.21 -20.06 -11.77
CA THR A 322 -12.86 -21.00 -12.69
C THR A 322 -13.21 -22.36 -12.04
N VAL A 323 -12.67 -22.64 -10.85
CA VAL A 323 -12.99 -23.81 -10.03
C VAL A 323 -13.91 -23.39 -8.88
N PRO A 324 -15.16 -23.90 -8.82
CA PRO A 324 -16.21 -23.40 -7.92
C PRO A 324 -15.86 -23.36 -6.42
N SER A 325 -15.01 -24.26 -5.96
CA SER A 325 -14.57 -24.38 -4.56
C SER A 325 -13.30 -23.57 -4.24
N ILE A 326 -12.75 -22.83 -5.22
CA ILE A 326 -11.51 -22.07 -5.05
C ILE A 326 -11.76 -20.60 -5.32
N TRP A 327 -11.44 -19.78 -4.33
CA TRP A 327 -11.54 -18.34 -4.31
C TRP A 327 -10.15 -17.74 -4.28
N ALA A 328 -9.96 -16.53 -4.80
CA ALA A 328 -8.70 -15.82 -4.66
C ALA A 328 -8.95 -14.33 -4.40
N ILE A 329 -8.14 -13.72 -3.53
CA ILE A 329 -8.32 -12.35 -3.03
C ILE A 329 -6.99 -11.61 -2.89
N GLY A 330 -7.08 -10.29 -2.84
CA GLY A 330 -5.94 -9.40 -2.58
C GLY A 330 -5.01 -9.29 -3.79
N ASP A 331 -3.71 -9.30 -3.53
CA ASP A 331 -2.70 -8.99 -4.55
C ASP A 331 -2.50 -10.11 -5.59
N VAL A 332 -3.08 -11.30 -5.38
CA VAL A 332 -3.02 -12.41 -6.36
C VAL A 332 -4.09 -12.31 -7.43
N VAL A 333 -5.03 -11.37 -7.32
CA VAL A 333 -6.10 -11.14 -8.29
C VAL A 333 -6.03 -9.72 -8.85
N ARG A 334 -6.86 -9.43 -9.84
CA ARG A 334 -7.00 -8.10 -10.48
C ARG A 334 -7.21 -6.95 -9.49
N GLY A 335 -6.95 -5.75 -9.95
CA GLY A 335 -7.17 -4.50 -9.21
C GLY A 335 -5.91 -4.02 -8.48
N PRO A 336 -6.04 -2.98 -7.65
CA PRO A 336 -4.91 -2.43 -6.93
C PRO A 336 -4.44 -3.38 -5.82
N MET A 337 -3.11 -3.42 -5.64
CA MET A 337 -2.49 -4.21 -4.56
C MET A 337 -2.53 -3.42 -3.25
N LEU A 338 -3.71 -3.38 -2.62
CA LEU A 338 -4.00 -2.61 -1.41
C LEU A 338 -4.54 -3.52 -0.31
N ALA A 339 -4.07 -3.31 0.93
CA ALA A 339 -4.44 -4.12 2.08
C ALA A 339 -5.95 -4.07 2.36
N HIS A 340 -6.56 -2.87 2.37
CA HIS A 340 -7.99 -2.70 2.63
C HIS A 340 -8.87 -3.30 1.52
N LYS A 341 -8.48 -3.24 0.23
CA LYS A 341 -9.17 -4.01 -0.82
C LYS A 341 -9.17 -5.50 -0.51
N ALA A 342 -8.01 -6.04 -0.11
CA ALA A 342 -7.89 -7.46 0.22
C ALA A 342 -8.72 -7.85 1.46
N GLU A 343 -8.83 -6.96 2.45
CA GLU A 343 -9.66 -7.15 3.65
C GLU A 343 -11.15 -7.22 3.29
N ASP A 344 -11.65 -6.29 2.48
CA ASP A 344 -13.04 -6.27 2.02
C ASP A 344 -13.36 -7.48 1.14
N GLU A 345 -12.48 -7.85 0.21
CA GLU A 345 -12.61 -9.09 -0.57
C GLU A 345 -12.64 -10.33 0.35
N GLY A 346 -11.82 -10.34 1.42
CA GLY A 346 -11.78 -11.42 2.40
C GLY A 346 -13.09 -11.59 3.16
N VAL A 347 -13.68 -10.49 3.63
CA VAL A 347 -14.99 -10.47 4.26
C VAL A 347 -16.05 -10.98 3.28
N ALA A 348 -16.09 -10.41 2.08
CA ALA A 348 -17.08 -10.73 1.07
C ALA A 348 -17.02 -12.21 0.63
N VAL A 349 -15.83 -12.75 0.44
CA VAL A 349 -15.69 -14.20 0.08
C VAL A 349 -16.15 -15.09 1.22
N ALA A 350 -15.79 -14.80 2.47
CA ALA A 350 -16.27 -15.56 3.62
C ALA A 350 -17.81 -15.57 3.72
N GLU A 351 -18.45 -14.44 3.45
CA GLU A 351 -19.90 -14.29 3.43
C GLU A 351 -20.56 -15.00 2.24
N ARG A 352 -19.96 -14.96 1.06
CA ARG A 352 -20.42 -15.68 -0.14
C ARG A 352 -20.38 -17.19 0.05
N ILE A 353 -19.37 -17.72 0.74
CA ILE A 353 -19.25 -19.15 1.04
C ILE A 353 -20.45 -19.66 1.84
N VAL A 354 -21.05 -18.86 2.72
CA VAL A 354 -22.25 -19.19 3.47
C VAL A 354 -23.55 -18.71 2.80
N GLY A 355 -23.49 -18.27 1.53
CA GLY A 355 -24.66 -17.91 0.72
C GLY A 355 -25.17 -16.49 0.89
N GLN A 356 -24.43 -15.60 1.57
CA GLN A 356 -24.75 -14.17 1.61
C GLN A 356 -24.35 -13.47 0.30
N LYS A 357 -24.85 -12.25 0.08
CA LYS A 357 -24.62 -11.45 -1.13
C LYS A 357 -23.99 -10.09 -0.77
N PRO A 358 -22.75 -10.06 -0.31
CA PRO A 358 -22.08 -8.80 -0.03
C PRO A 358 -21.79 -8.02 -1.31
N HIS A 359 -21.73 -6.69 -1.18
CA HIS A 359 -21.36 -5.77 -2.25
C HIS A 359 -19.95 -5.22 -2.02
N ILE A 360 -19.20 -5.02 -3.10
CA ILE A 360 -17.95 -4.27 -3.14
C ILE A 360 -18.00 -3.35 -4.36
N ASP A 361 -17.92 -2.04 -4.14
CA ASP A 361 -17.72 -1.09 -5.24
C ASP A 361 -16.23 -0.82 -5.42
N TYR A 362 -15.65 -1.38 -6.47
CA TYR A 362 -14.24 -1.21 -6.78
C TYR A 362 -13.87 0.24 -7.19
N ASN A 363 -14.84 1.10 -7.52
CA ASN A 363 -14.59 2.53 -7.75
C ASN A 363 -14.45 3.32 -6.44
N CYS A 364 -14.95 2.76 -5.33
CA CYS A 364 -14.90 3.36 -4.00
C CYS A 364 -13.69 2.91 -3.16
N ILE A 365 -12.71 2.21 -3.75
CA ILE A 365 -11.47 1.84 -3.07
C ILE A 365 -10.51 3.04 -3.07
N PRO A 366 -10.16 3.60 -1.90
CA PRO A 366 -9.28 4.75 -1.83
C PRO A 366 -7.81 4.35 -1.99
N PHE A 367 -7.01 5.24 -2.56
CA PHE A 367 -5.56 5.16 -2.62
C PHE A 367 -4.96 6.19 -1.69
N VAL A 368 -3.87 5.84 -1.02
CA VAL A 368 -3.16 6.74 -0.12
C VAL A 368 -1.65 6.60 -0.26
N ILE A 369 -0.95 7.74 -0.26
CA ILE A 369 0.51 7.85 -0.09
C ILE A 369 0.74 8.62 1.21
N TYR A 370 1.37 7.97 2.18
CA TYR A 370 1.57 8.51 3.53
C TYR A 370 2.85 9.37 3.64
N SER A 371 3.05 10.21 2.64
CA SER A 371 4.08 11.25 2.66
C SER A 371 3.67 12.45 3.52
N ASN A 372 4.43 13.51 3.53
CA ASN A 372 4.00 14.80 4.07
C ASN A 372 4.27 15.88 3.00
N PRO A 373 3.22 16.54 2.46
CA PRO A 373 1.80 16.22 2.72
C PRO A 373 1.41 14.82 2.23
N GLU A 374 0.36 14.27 2.83
CA GLU A 374 -0.26 13.04 2.36
C GLU A 374 -0.98 13.25 1.03
N ILE A 375 -1.10 12.20 0.26
CA ILE A 375 -1.88 12.21 -0.99
C ILE A 375 -2.91 11.09 -0.90
N ALA A 376 -4.17 11.41 -1.15
CA ALA A 376 -5.24 10.43 -1.19
C ALA A 376 -6.21 10.68 -2.34
N TRP A 377 -6.76 9.62 -2.91
CA TRP A 377 -7.80 9.76 -3.92
C TRP A 377 -8.72 8.55 -3.96
N VAL A 378 -9.93 8.76 -4.46
CA VAL A 378 -10.93 7.74 -4.74
C VAL A 378 -11.67 8.08 -6.02
N GLY A 379 -12.12 7.08 -6.76
CA GLY A 379 -12.85 7.26 -8.01
C GLY A 379 -11.95 7.64 -9.19
N LYS A 380 -12.52 8.34 -10.14
CA LYS A 380 -11.93 8.67 -11.45
C LYS A 380 -11.13 9.97 -11.42
N THR A 381 -10.03 9.99 -12.16
CA THR A 381 -9.29 11.23 -12.49
C THR A 381 -9.93 11.96 -13.66
N GLU A 382 -9.63 13.25 -13.85
CA GLU A 382 -10.06 13.98 -15.04
C GLU A 382 -9.61 13.31 -16.35
N ALA A 383 -8.40 12.75 -16.39
CA ALA A 383 -7.89 12.09 -17.56
C ALA A 383 -8.70 10.84 -17.92
N GLN A 384 -9.15 10.07 -16.92
CA GLN A 384 -10.02 8.92 -17.13
C GLN A 384 -11.40 9.32 -17.60
N LEU A 385 -12.02 10.34 -16.99
CA LEU A 385 -13.32 10.85 -17.42
C LEU A 385 -13.30 11.38 -18.86
N LYS A 386 -12.25 12.10 -19.22
CA LYS A 386 -12.02 12.56 -20.61
C LYS A 386 -11.89 11.40 -21.59
N ALA A 387 -11.13 10.37 -21.22
CA ALA A 387 -10.94 9.18 -22.07
C ALA A 387 -12.24 8.37 -22.24
N GLU A 388 -13.10 8.35 -21.21
CA GLU A 388 -14.41 7.70 -21.22
C GLU A 388 -15.49 8.56 -21.94
N GLY A 389 -15.18 9.81 -22.28
CA GLY A 389 -16.13 10.75 -22.87
C GLY A 389 -17.23 11.19 -21.89
N ARG A 390 -17.02 11.02 -20.58
CA ARG A 390 -17.98 11.38 -19.54
C ARG A 390 -17.86 12.86 -19.21
N GLY A 391 -18.98 13.59 -19.30
CA GLY A 391 -19.08 15.00 -18.91
C GLY A 391 -18.94 15.16 -17.39
N TYR A 392 -18.17 16.15 -16.95
CA TYR A 392 -17.97 16.43 -15.54
C TYR A 392 -17.73 17.90 -15.26
N ARG A 393 -17.96 18.32 -14.00
CA ARG A 393 -17.57 19.59 -13.42
C ARG A 393 -16.51 19.33 -12.35
N ALA A 394 -15.60 20.28 -12.17
CA ALA A 394 -14.52 20.17 -11.18
C ALA A 394 -14.57 21.35 -10.21
N GLY A 395 -14.48 21.08 -8.92
CA GLY A 395 -14.28 22.06 -7.87
C GLY A 395 -12.98 21.79 -7.13
N GLN A 396 -12.27 22.85 -6.75
CA GLN A 396 -11.02 22.73 -6.00
C GLN A 396 -10.98 23.82 -4.92
N PHE A 397 -10.48 23.47 -3.72
CA PHE A 397 -10.28 24.41 -2.64
C PHE A 397 -8.94 24.16 -1.92
N PRO A 398 -8.09 25.19 -1.72
CA PRO A 398 -6.77 25.03 -1.13
C PRO A 398 -6.81 25.05 0.41
N PHE A 399 -5.94 24.28 1.06
CA PHE A 399 -5.79 24.30 2.51
C PHE A 399 -5.30 25.66 3.04
N MET A 400 -4.60 26.46 2.23
CA MET A 400 -4.17 27.81 2.62
C MET A 400 -5.34 28.78 2.90
N ALA A 401 -6.54 28.49 2.46
CA ALA A 401 -7.74 29.25 2.78
C ALA A 401 -8.52 28.67 3.98
N ASN A 402 -7.98 27.64 4.65
CA ASN A 402 -8.62 26.97 5.78
C ASN A 402 -7.95 27.36 7.11
N GLY A 403 -8.74 27.92 8.04
CA GLY A 403 -8.21 28.43 9.33
C GLY A 403 -7.59 27.35 10.21
N ARG A 404 -8.06 26.10 10.18
CA ARG A 404 -7.47 25.00 10.93
C ARG A 404 -6.09 24.63 10.36
N ALA A 405 -5.97 24.52 9.04
CA ALA A 405 -4.72 24.22 8.35
C ALA A 405 -3.66 25.28 8.63
N LEU A 406 -4.04 26.57 8.58
CA LEU A 406 -3.15 27.68 8.93
C LEU A 406 -2.68 27.58 10.39
N GLY A 407 -3.60 27.33 11.33
CA GLY A 407 -3.26 27.18 12.75
C GLY A 407 -2.36 25.99 13.07
N MET A 408 -2.31 24.99 12.18
CA MET A 408 -1.45 23.81 12.29
C MET A 408 -0.14 23.93 11.48
N ALA A 409 0.12 25.08 10.85
CA ALA A 409 1.22 25.26 9.89
C ALA A 409 1.26 24.18 8.78
N ALA A 410 0.07 23.73 8.33
CA ALA A 410 -0.12 22.63 7.39
C ALA A 410 -1.01 23.05 6.20
N ALA A 411 -0.73 24.21 5.64
CA ALA A 411 -1.54 24.87 4.62
C ALA A 411 -1.20 24.43 3.16
N ASP A 412 -0.23 23.55 2.98
CA ASP A 412 0.13 23.03 1.65
C ASP A 412 -0.97 22.11 1.09
N GLY A 413 -1.25 22.27 -0.20
CA GLY A 413 -2.15 21.39 -0.94
C GLY A 413 -3.61 21.84 -1.03
N PHE A 414 -4.49 20.91 -1.43
CA PHE A 414 -5.90 21.19 -1.74
C PHE A 414 -6.76 19.91 -1.73
N VAL A 415 -8.06 20.10 -1.74
CA VAL A 415 -9.06 19.08 -2.11
C VAL A 415 -9.64 19.42 -3.47
N LYS A 416 -9.81 18.41 -4.33
CA LYS A 416 -10.45 18.52 -5.66
C LYS A 416 -11.56 17.49 -5.76
N VAL A 417 -12.76 17.93 -6.15
CA VAL A 417 -13.96 17.12 -6.36
C VAL A 417 -14.32 17.15 -7.84
N LEU A 418 -14.62 15.97 -8.40
CA LEU A 418 -15.15 15.80 -9.75
C LEU A 418 -16.57 15.27 -9.65
N ALA A 419 -17.53 15.97 -10.24
CA ALA A 419 -18.94 15.58 -10.23
C ALA A 419 -19.49 15.49 -11.66
N ASP A 420 -20.42 14.57 -11.89
CA ASP A 420 -21.10 14.41 -13.17
C ASP A 420 -21.83 15.70 -13.57
N ASP A 421 -21.73 16.09 -14.83
CA ASP A 421 -22.30 17.37 -15.31
C ASP A 421 -23.83 17.39 -15.40
N LYS A 422 -24.48 16.21 -15.34
CA LYS A 422 -25.94 16.05 -15.44
C LYS A 422 -26.60 15.68 -14.13
N THR A 423 -26.00 14.73 -13.40
CA THR A 423 -26.58 14.16 -12.17
C THR A 423 -26.00 14.73 -10.90
N ASP A 424 -24.87 15.43 -10.99
CA ASP A 424 -24.07 15.93 -9.86
C ASP A 424 -23.47 14.82 -8.98
N GLU A 425 -23.58 13.54 -9.36
CA GLU A 425 -22.96 12.42 -8.64
C GLU A 425 -21.45 12.62 -8.55
N ILE A 426 -20.86 12.40 -7.38
CA ILE A 426 -19.41 12.49 -7.18
C ILE A 426 -18.74 11.34 -7.93
N LEU A 427 -17.86 11.67 -8.88
CA LEU A 427 -17.11 10.71 -9.73
C LEU A 427 -15.71 10.44 -9.24
N GLY A 428 -15.15 11.36 -8.48
CA GLY A 428 -13.82 11.22 -7.91
C GLY A 428 -13.46 12.38 -7.01
N VAL A 429 -12.63 12.08 -6.01
CA VAL A 429 -12.08 13.07 -5.07
C VAL A 429 -10.59 12.85 -4.94
N HIS A 430 -9.83 13.94 -4.96
CA HIS A 430 -8.37 13.93 -4.94
C HIS A 430 -7.87 14.94 -3.92
N ILE A 431 -7.05 14.50 -2.99
CA ILE A 431 -6.56 15.30 -1.87
C ILE A 431 -5.04 15.24 -1.84
N ILE A 432 -4.42 16.40 -1.67
CA ILE A 432 -3.03 16.51 -1.25
C ILE A 432 -3.02 17.47 -0.08
N GLY A 433 -2.58 17.03 1.11
CA GLY A 433 -2.60 17.84 2.32
C GLY A 433 -2.46 17.01 3.58
N MET A 434 -2.37 17.70 4.73
CA MET A 434 -2.35 17.02 6.03
C MET A 434 -3.65 16.26 6.28
N GLY A 435 -3.54 15.01 6.74
CA GLY A 435 -4.68 14.17 7.09
C GLY A 435 -5.50 13.71 5.87
N ALA A 436 -4.93 13.75 4.66
CA ALA A 436 -5.62 13.29 3.46
C ALA A 436 -6.07 11.82 3.57
N SER A 437 -5.31 10.99 4.29
CA SER A 437 -5.64 9.58 4.55
C SER A 437 -6.92 9.39 5.36
N ASP A 438 -7.22 10.32 6.26
CA ASP A 438 -8.45 10.30 7.07
C ASP A 438 -9.59 11.03 6.34
N LEU A 439 -9.30 12.18 5.71
CA LEU A 439 -10.29 12.99 4.99
C LEU A 439 -10.93 12.25 3.80
N ILE A 440 -10.18 11.39 3.12
CA ILE A 440 -10.69 10.64 1.96
C ILE A 440 -11.84 9.69 2.34
N ALA A 441 -11.95 9.29 3.61
CA ALA A 441 -13.02 8.41 4.07
C ALA A 441 -14.41 9.04 3.91
N GLU A 442 -14.55 10.38 4.06
CA GLU A 442 -15.78 11.10 3.80
C GLU A 442 -16.19 10.97 2.32
N ALA A 443 -15.24 11.12 1.41
CA ALA A 443 -15.48 10.96 -0.02
C ALA A 443 -15.87 9.52 -0.38
N VAL A 444 -15.21 8.51 0.23
CA VAL A 444 -15.57 7.09 0.04
C VAL A 444 -17.00 6.83 0.44
N VAL A 445 -17.42 7.29 1.64
CA VAL A 445 -18.80 7.15 2.11
C VAL A 445 -19.78 7.86 1.16
N ALA A 446 -19.47 9.08 0.74
CA ALA A 446 -20.33 9.83 -0.19
C ALA A 446 -20.49 9.10 -1.53
N MET A 447 -19.40 8.58 -2.11
CA MET A 447 -19.43 7.86 -3.38
C MET A 447 -20.14 6.51 -3.26
N GLU A 448 -19.96 5.76 -2.17
CA GLU A 448 -20.64 4.48 -1.93
C GLU A 448 -22.16 4.64 -1.88
N PHE A 449 -22.64 5.76 -1.30
CA PHE A 449 -24.05 6.13 -1.27
C PHE A 449 -24.51 6.95 -2.49
N LYS A 450 -23.65 7.14 -3.50
CA LYS A 450 -23.93 7.90 -4.74
C LYS A 450 -24.40 9.31 -4.47
N ALA A 451 -23.81 9.96 -3.47
CA ALA A 451 -24.10 11.34 -3.13
C ALA A 451 -23.67 12.29 -4.25
N SER A 452 -24.38 13.41 -4.34
CA SER A 452 -24.03 14.54 -5.18
C SER A 452 -22.99 15.45 -4.52
N SER A 453 -22.32 16.31 -5.30
CA SER A 453 -21.46 17.34 -4.74
C SER A 453 -22.26 18.34 -3.87
N GLU A 454 -23.53 18.58 -4.22
CA GLU A 454 -24.48 19.41 -3.45
C GLU A 454 -24.79 18.80 -2.08
N ASP A 455 -24.87 17.47 -1.95
CA ASP A 455 -25.09 16.81 -0.65
C ASP A 455 -23.96 17.14 0.31
N ILE A 456 -22.70 16.98 -0.09
CA ILE A 456 -21.54 17.34 0.73
C ILE A 456 -21.48 18.83 1.03
N ALA A 457 -21.79 19.69 0.05
CA ALA A 457 -21.83 21.14 0.20
C ALA A 457 -22.81 21.60 1.28
N ARG A 458 -23.91 20.84 1.52
CA ARG A 458 -24.97 21.18 2.49
C ARG A 458 -24.81 20.53 3.85
N ILE A 459 -23.97 19.49 3.97
CA ILE A 459 -23.70 18.84 5.26
C ILE A 459 -22.95 19.82 6.17
N CYS A 460 -23.35 19.87 7.44
CA CYS A 460 -22.68 20.68 8.45
C CYS A 460 -21.33 20.06 8.83
N HIS A 461 -20.26 20.79 8.56
CA HIS A 461 -18.92 20.41 8.98
C HIS A 461 -18.52 21.14 10.27
N PRO A 462 -17.75 20.52 11.17
CA PRO A 462 -17.27 21.21 12.37
C PRO A 462 -16.33 22.35 12.04
N HIS A 463 -16.41 23.47 12.78
CA HIS A 463 -15.55 24.64 12.62
C HIS A 463 -14.71 24.89 13.88
N PRO A 464 -13.39 25.12 13.77
CA PRO A 464 -12.56 24.97 12.56
C PRO A 464 -12.08 23.52 12.37
N SER A 465 -12.12 23.01 11.17
CA SER A 465 -11.65 21.66 10.84
C SER A 465 -11.02 21.58 9.44
N LEU A 466 -10.24 20.51 9.18
CA LEU A 466 -9.71 20.24 7.85
C LEU A 466 -10.81 19.76 6.88
N SER A 467 -11.87 19.13 7.39
CA SER A 467 -12.99 18.62 6.56
C SER A 467 -13.80 19.73 5.91
N GLU A 468 -13.75 20.99 6.43
CA GLU A 468 -14.37 22.12 5.75
C GLU A 468 -13.81 22.34 4.34
N VAL A 469 -12.58 21.89 4.05
CA VAL A 469 -11.99 21.97 2.71
C VAL A 469 -12.72 21.06 1.72
N MET A 470 -13.25 19.91 2.17
CA MET A 470 -14.10 19.03 1.36
C MET A 470 -15.41 19.73 0.99
N ARG A 471 -16.06 20.37 1.96
CA ARG A 471 -17.29 21.16 1.72
C ARG A 471 -17.05 22.29 0.72
N GLU A 472 -16.01 23.07 0.92
CA GLU A 472 -15.67 24.20 0.03
C GLU A 472 -15.31 23.74 -1.38
N ALA A 473 -14.59 22.62 -1.52
CA ALA A 473 -14.30 22.03 -2.82
C ALA A 473 -15.57 21.53 -3.53
N SER A 474 -16.54 20.99 -2.77
CA SER A 474 -17.85 20.59 -3.29
C SER A 474 -18.67 21.80 -3.72
N LEU A 475 -18.67 22.88 -2.97
CA LEU A 475 -19.27 24.17 -3.38
C LEU A 475 -18.60 24.73 -4.64
N ALA A 476 -17.28 24.59 -4.76
CA ALA A 476 -16.52 25.07 -5.90
C ALA A 476 -16.86 24.34 -7.21
N VAL A 477 -17.44 23.13 -7.18
CA VAL A 477 -17.97 22.43 -8.38
C VAL A 477 -18.94 23.33 -9.14
N ASP A 478 -19.78 24.09 -8.42
CA ASP A 478 -20.72 25.06 -8.96
C ASP A 478 -20.24 26.52 -8.85
N LYS A 479 -18.94 26.73 -8.62
CA LYS A 479 -18.35 28.07 -8.47
C LYS A 479 -18.94 28.86 -7.30
N ARG A 480 -19.34 28.18 -6.21
CA ARG A 480 -20.00 28.74 -5.03
C ARG A 480 -19.13 28.65 -3.76
N ALA A 481 -17.84 28.42 -3.87
CA ALA A 481 -16.96 28.47 -2.70
C ALA A 481 -17.14 29.79 -1.95
N LEU A 482 -17.20 29.72 -0.62
CA LEU A 482 -17.57 30.88 0.22
C LEU A 482 -16.32 31.57 0.82
N ASN A 483 -15.24 30.81 1.00
CA ASN A 483 -14.05 31.29 1.71
C ASN A 483 -12.84 31.49 0.78
N MET A 484 -13.07 31.62 -0.52
CA MET A 484 -12.03 31.87 -1.52
C MET A 484 -12.44 32.95 -2.51
#